data_829d06a248ddd4bd135d183f24b05519
#
_entry.id   829d06a248ddd4bd135d183f24b05519
#
_cell.length_a   1.000
_cell.length_b   1.000
_cell.length_c   1.000
_cell.angle_alpha   90.00
_cell.angle_beta   90.00
_cell.angle_gamma   90.00
#
_symmetry.space_group_name_H-M   'P 1'
#
loop_
_entity.id
_entity.type
_entity.pdbx_description
1 polymer ?
#
loop_
_entity_poly.entity_id
_entity_poly.type
_entity_poly.pdbx_seq_one_letter_code
_entity_poly.pdbx_strand_id
1 'polypeptide(L)'
;PEARVGAGLVIEPLQRRIVYPDVAMRLDGFTHALASDYLTRYHPRLLHIGHGETDEDAHARRYDRYLASLNGADAMLRELWHTVQADPLLRGRTAIVVSTDHGRGRTPDDWTSHGKEIEGAEHIWIFAVGAGVASRGVVTTTPTTQSQVGPTILALLGLDPRDLAVDAAPVARHFLVAPRSGSQ
;
A
#
# COMPACT_ATOMS: atom_id res chain seq x y z
N PRO A 1 -9.03 18.62 -9.18
CA PRO A 1 -8.87 19.36 -10.43
C PRO A 1 -7.61 18.97 -11.21
N GLU A 2 -6.51 18.63 -10.52
CA GLU A 2 -5.21 18.31 -11.13
C GLU A 2 -5.13 16.89 -11.74
N ALA A 3 -5.97 15.98 -11.33
CA ALA A 3 -6.04 14.60 -11.87
C ALA A 3 -6.50 14.51 -13.33
N ARG A 4 -6.83 15.62 -13.96
CA ARG A 4 -7.26 15.67 -15.37
C ARG A 4 -6.14 15.97 -16.36
N VAL A 5 -4.90 15.92 -15.94
CA VAL A 5 -3.72 16.11 -16.80
C VAL A 5 -3.07 14.75 -17.06
N GLY A 6 -2.67 14.47 -18.28
CA GLY A 6 -1.99 13.22 -18.63
C GLY A 6 -2.92 12.00 -18.63
N ALA A 7 -2.56 10.93 -17.88
CA ALA A 7 -3.33 9.69 -17.81
C ALA A 7 -4.78 9.90 -17.39
N GLY A 8 -5.08 10.90 -16.56
CA GLY A 8 -6.43 11.25 -16.14
C GLY A 8 -7.37 11.61 -17.29
N LEU A 9 -6.86 12.18 -18.39
CA LEU A 9 -7.67 12.53 -19.55
C LEU A 9 -8.26 11.30 -20.27
N VAL A 10 -7.57 10.17 -20.19
CA VAL A 10 -7.99 8.93 -20.85
C VAL A 10 -8.68 7.98 -19.87
N ILE A 11 -8.11 7.81 -18.69
CA ILE A 11 -8.52 6.80 -17.69
C ILE A 11 -9.88 7.18 -17.07
N GLU A 12 -10.11 8.42 -16.68
CA GLU A 12 -11.38 8.80 -16.04
C GLU A 12 -12.61 8.63 -16.95
N PRO A 13 -12.59 9.00 -18.25
CA PRO A 13 -13.70 8.70 -19.15
C PRO A 13 -13.89 7.20 -19.38
N LEU A 14 -12.81 6.40 -19.40
CA LEU A 14 -12.92 4.94 -19.53
C LEU A 14 -13.53 4.32 -18.28
N GLN A 15 -13.08 4.72 -17.08
CA GLN A 15 -13.61 4.25 -15.81
C GLN A 15 -15.12 4.47 -15.70
N ARG A 16 -15.63 5.60 -16.17
CA ARG A 16 -17.07 5.89 -16.16
C ARG A 16 -17.90 4.99 -17.09
N ARG A 17 -17.27 4.33 -18.04
CA ARG A 17 -17.92 3.42 -19.00
C ARG A 17 -17.84 1.96 -18.58
N ILE A 18 -16.96 1.65 -17.65
CA ILE A 18 -16.79 0.31 -17.10
C ILE A 18 -17.66 0.22 -15.85
N VAL A 19 -18.70 -0.58 -15.92
CA VAL A 19 -19.56 -0.89 -14.77
C VAL A 19 -18.97 -2.14 -14.13
N TYR A 20 -18.34 -1.98 -12.96
CA TYR A 20 -18.02 -3.13 -12.12
C TYR A 20 -19.34 -3.67 -11.57
N PRO A 21 -19.62 -4.98 -11.64
CA PRO A 21 -21.00 -5.49 -11.54
C PRO A 21 -21.73 -5.11 -10.26
N ASP A 22 -21.04 -4.83 -9.17
CA ASP A 22 -21.71 -4.70 -7.87
C ASP A 22 -21.22 -3.51 -7.01
N VAL A 23 -20.20 -2.75 -7.42
CA VAL A 23 -19.63 -1.68 -6.58
C VAL A 23 -19.12 -0.50 -7.39
N ALA A 24 -19.34 0.71 -6.89
CA ALA A 24 -18.84 1.96 -7.49
C ALA A 24 -17.36 2.21 -7.15
N MET A 25 -16.49 1.20 -7.36
CA MET A 25 -15.06 1.34 -7.13
C MET A 25 -14.28 1.58 -8.43
N ARG A 26 -13.09 2.16 -8.29
CA ARG A 26 -12.14 2.27 -9.39
C ARG A 26 -11.34 0.98 -9.49
N LEU A 27 -11.22 0.44 -10.70
CA LEU A 27 -10.32 -0.70 -10.96
C LEU A 27 -8.87 -0.36 -10.55
N ASP A 28 -8.19 -1.32 -9.95
CA ASP A 28 -6.84 -1.16 -9.42
C ASP A 28 -5.83 -0.76 -10.49
N GLY A 29 -5.95 -1.30 -11.70
CA GLY A 29 -5.12 -0.91 -12.83
C GLY A 29 -5.26 0.57 -13.21
N PHE A 30 -6.44 1.16 -13.10
CA PHE A 30 -6.64 2.60 -13.33
C PHE A 30 -6.10 3.44 -12.18
N THR A 31 -6.29 3.00 -10.95
CA THR A 31 -5.72 3.64 -9.77
C THR A 31 -4.18 3.66 -9.86
N HIS A 32 -3.60 2.53 -10.23
CA HIS A 32 -2.15 2.38 -10.40
C HIS A 32 -1.60 3.28 -11.50
N ALA A 33 -2.25 3.30 -12.68
CA ALA A 33 -1.81 4.13 -13.80
C ALA A 33 -1.86 5.64 -13.46
N LEU A 34 -2.92 6.08 -12.78
CA LEU A 34 -3.03 7.47 -12.31
C LEU A 34 -1.99 7.81 -11.27
N ALA A 35 -1.75 6.92 -10.31
CA ALA A 35 -0.75 7.09 -9.26
C ALA A 35 0.67 7.15 -9.85
N SER A 36 0.99 6.30 -10.81
CA SER A 36 2.29 6.26 -11.51
C SER A 36 2.54 7.53 -12.32
N ASP A 37 1.53 8.01 -13.06
CA ASP A 37 1.61 9.29 -13.79
C ASP A 37 1.80 10.46 -12.82
N TYR A 38 1.06 10.49 -11.71
CA TYR A 38 1.20 11.52 -10.68
C TYR A 38 2.59 11.49 -10.02
N LEU A 39 3.06 10.31 -9.65
CA LEU A 39 4.37 10.12 -9.04
C LEU A 39 5.49 10.68 -9.91
N THR A 40 5.49 10.34 -11.20
CA THR A 40 6.56 10.73 -12.13
C THR A 40 6.50 12.22 -12.52
N ARG A 41 5.31 12.83 -12.50
CA ARG A 41 5.17 14.27 -12.82
C ARG A 41 5.48 15.19 -11.66
N TYR A 42 5.05 14.81 -10.46
CA TYR A 42 5.02 15.74 -9.32
C TYR A 42 5.99 15.38 -8.20
N HIS A 43 6.55 14.18 -8.19
CA HIS A 43 7.49 13.69 -7.17
C HIS A 43 7.02 14.02 -5.74
N PRO A 44 5.80 13.62 -5.35
CA PRO A 44 5.24 13.99 -4.06
C PRO A 44 6.08 13.41 -2.92
N ARG A 45 6.10 14.08 -1.78
CA ARG A 45 6.79 13.56 -0.58
C ARG A 45 6.09 12.33 0.01
N LEU A 46 4.78 12.23 -0.15
CA LEU A 46 3.96 11.10 0.24
C LEU A 46 2.91 10.87 -0.83
N LEU A 47 2.75 9.63 -1.25
CA LEU A 47 1.68 9.17 -2.12
C LEU A 47 1.03 7.95 -1.48
N HIS A 48 -0.28 8.01 -1.25
CA HIS A 48 -1.08 6.87 -0.82
C HIS A 48 -1.83 6.29 -2.02
N ILE A 49 -1.71 4.98 -2.20
CA ILE A 49 -2.37 4.24 -3.28
C ILE A 49 -3.22 3.15 -2.62
N GLY A 50 -4.53 3.19 -2.81
CA GLY A 50 -5.46 2.17 -2.34
C GLY A 50 -5.88 1.26 -3.48
N HIS A 51 -5.73 -0.06 -3.29
CA HIS A 51 -6.23 -1.12 -4.17
C HIS A 51 -7.37 -1.84 -3.47
N GLY A 52 -8.42 -2.22 -4.20
CA GLY A 52 -9.64 -2.79 -3.63
C GLY A 52 -10.15 -4.04 -4.32
N GLU A 53 -9.66 -4.41 -5.53
CA GLU A 53 -10.24 -5.52 -6.30
C GLU A 53 -10.14 -6.86 -5.58
N THR A 54 -9.08 -7.09 -4.77
CA THR A 54 -8.96 -8.33 -4.00
C THR A 54 -10.09 -8.50 -2.99
N ASP A 55 -10.52 -7.42 -2.34
CA ASP A 55 -11.61 -7.44 -1.38
C ASP A 55 -12.95 -7.69 -2.06
N GLU A 56 -13.22 -6.99 -3.13
CA GLU A 56 -14.46 -7.12 -3.91
C GLU A 56 -14.60 -8.51 -4.53
N ASP A 57 -13.53 -9.06 -5.10
CA ASP A 57 -13.54 -10.41 -5.69
C ASP A 57 -13.79 -11.49 -4.62
N ALA A 58 -13.28 -11.29 -3.40
CA ALA A 58 -13.57 -12.19 -2.30
C ALA A 58 -15.03 -12.07 -1.85
N HIS A 59 -15.58 -10.87 -1.69
CA HIS A 59 -17.00 -10.67 -1.37
C HIS A 59 -17.92 -11.25 -2.45
N ALA A 60 -17.52 -11.17 -3.71
CA ALA A 60 -18.22 -11.81 -4.83
C ALA A 60 -18.05 -13.35 -4.88
N ARG A 61 -17.33 -13.95 -3.94
CA ARG A 61 -17.00 -15.38 -3.89
C ARG A 61 -16.27 -15.89 -5.13
N ARG A 62 -15.50 -15.02 -5.78
CA ARG A 62 -14.74 -15.32 -6.99
C ARG A 62 -13.27 -15.57 -6.64
N TYR A 63 -12.99 -16.75 -6.09
CA TYR A 63 -11.61 -17.13 -5.69
C TYR A 63 -10.63 -17.10 -6.85
N ASP A 64 -11.07 -17.42 -8.04
CA ASP A 64 -10.30 -17.31 -9.29
C ASP A 64 -9.85 -15.86 -9.56
N ARG A 65 -10.77 -14.90 -9.41
CA ARG A 65 -10.49 -13.47 -9.56
C ARG A 65 -9.65 -12.94 -8.40
N TYR A 66 -9.96 -13.34 -7.18
CA TYR A 66 -9.18 -12.96 -6.00
C TYR A 66 -7.69 -13.29 -6.18
N LEU A 67 -7.36 -14.50 -6.68
CA LEU A 67 -5.98 -14.85 -7.00
C LEU A 67 -5.40 -14.04 -8.16
N ALA A 68 -6.20 -13.74 -9.19
CA ALA A 68 -5.78 -12.91 -10.31
C ALA A 68 -5.49 -11.47 -9.85
N SER A 69 -6.35 -10.88 -9.02
CA SER A 69 -6.17 -9.54 -8.45
C SER A 69 -4.95 -9.45 -7.54
N LEU A 70 -4.67 -10.48 -6.72
CA LEU A 70 -3.44 -10.57 -5.93
C LEU A 70 -2.19 -10.57 -6.82
N ASN A 71 -2.21 -11.38 -7.89
CA ASN A 71 -1.10 -11.42 -8.85
C ASN A 71 -0.96 -10.08 -9.60
N GLY A 72 -2.07 -9.44 -9.91
CA GLY A 72 -2.11 -8.09 -10.48
C GLY A 72 -1.48 -7.05 -9.55
N ALA A 73 -1.82 -7.08 -8.26
CA ALA A 73 -1.25 -6.20 -7.25
C ALA A 73 0.27 -6.38 -7.10
N ASP A 74 0.78 -7.62 -7.14
CA ASP A 74 2.23 -7.91 -7.15
C ASP A 74 2.90 -7.32 -8.40
N ALA A 75 2.29 -7.47 -9.57
CA ALA A 75 2.81 -6.90 -10.82
C ALA A 75 2.85 -5.35 -10.76
N MET A 76 1.78 -4.71 -10.28
CA MET A 76 1.72 -3.26 -10.09
C MET A 76 2.76 -2.76 -9.09
N LEU A 77 2.99 -3.47 -8.00
CA LEU A 77 4.05 -3.13 -7.03
C LEU A 77 5.44 -3.23 -7.67
N ARG A 78 5.68 -4.24 -8.48
CA ARG A 78 6.93 -4.40 -9.24
C ARG A 78 7.13 -3.26 -10.23
N GLU A 79 6.11 -2.87 -10.97
CA GLU A 79 6.15 -1.73 -11.89
C GLU A 79 6.45 -0.42 -11.15
N LEU A 80 5.79 -0.19 -10.01
CA LEU A 80 6.04 0.98 -9.17
C LEU A 80 7.50 1.02 -8.69
N TRP A 81 8.04 -0.12 -8.26
CA TRP A 81 9.45 -0.23 -7.88
C TRP A 81 10.38 0.09 -9.03
N HIS A 82 10.12 -0.45 -10.24
CA HIS A 82 10.91 -0.12 -11.43
C HIS A 82 10.84 1.36 -11.79
N THR A 83 9.67 1.96 -11.71
CA THR A 83 9.46 3.41 -11.93
C THR A 83 10.31 4.23 -10.96
N VAL A 84 10.26 3.90 -9.66
CA VAL A 84 11.08 4.56 -8.63
C VAL A 84 12.58 4.40 -8.89
N GLN A 85 13.03 3.22 -9.34
CA GLN A 85 14.45 2.98 -9.60
C GLN A 85 14.95 3.62 -10.91
N ALA A 86 14.06 3.81 -11.88
CA ALA A 86 14.39 4.45 -13.15
C ALA A 86 14.50 5.98 -13.05
N ASP A 87 13.75 6.59 -12.12
CA ASP A 87 13.73 8.04 -11.94
C ASP A 87 14.88 8.52 -11.04
N PRO A 88 15.80 9.37 -11.53
CA PRO A 88 16.92 9.87 -10.74
C PRO A 88 16.53 10.67 -9.50
N LEU A 89 15.33 11.28 -9.48
CA LEU A 89 14.82 12.06 -8.34
C LEU A 89 14.22 11.18 -7.24
N LEU A 90 13.80 9.97 -7.59
CA LEU A 90 13.16 9.01 -6.68
C LEU A 90 14.11 7.93 -6.21
N ARG A 91 15.03 7.47 -7.08
CA ARG A 91 15.96 6.39 -6.80
C ARG A 91 16.82 6.67 -5.57
N GLY A 92 16.83 5.71 -4.63
CA GLY A 92 17.60 5.83 -3.38
C GLY A 92 17.02 6.82 -2.36
N ARG A 93 15.89 7.45 -2.67
CA ARG A 93 15.23 8.45 -1.81
C ARG A 93 13.78 8.10 -1.47
N THR A 94 13.25 7.05 -2.07
CA THR A 94 11.86 6.61 -1.89
C THR A 94 11.82 5.30 -1.10
N ALA A 95 10.94 5.25 -0.11
CA ALA A 95 10.50 4.02 0.54
C ALA A 95 9.10 3.66 0.06
N ILE A 96 8.85 2.37 -0.15
CA ILE A 96 7.52 1.82 -0.39
C ILE A 96 7.14 1.03 0.85
N VAL A 97 5.99 1.34 1.44
CA VAL A 97 5.39 0.60 2.55
C VAL A 97 4.04 0.08 2.08
N VAL A 98 3.81 -1.21 2.21
CA VAL A 98 2.57 -1.88 1.81
C VAL A 98 1.97 -2.58 3.01
N SER A 99 0.67 -2.45 3.20
CA SER A 99 -0.08 -3.18 4.22
C SER A 99 -1.45 -3.54 3.66
N THR A 100 -2.01 -4.64 4.13
CA THR A 100 -3.45 -4.86 4.00
C THR A 100 -4.17 -4.09 5.12
N ASP A 101 -5.39 -3.67 4.87
CA ASP A 101 -6.27 -3.01 5.86
C ASP A 101 -6.86 -4.02 6.85
N HIS A 102 -7.12 -5.25 6.39
CA HIS A 102 -7.56 -6.38 7.21
C HIS A 102 -7.11 -7.72 6.60
N GLY A 103 -7.26 -8.79 7.37
CA GLY A 103 -7.20 -10.16 6.90
C GLY A 103 -8.57 -10.69 6.51
N ARG A 104 -8.73 -12.02 6.48
CA ARG A 104 -9.98 -12.71 6.12
C ARG A 104 -10.18 -13.96 6.94
N GLY A 105 -11.40 -14.44 6.96
CA GLY A 105 -11.73 -15.74 7.54
C GLY A 105 -10.89 -16.88 6.95
N ARG A 106 -10.68 -17.91 7.75
CA ARG A 106 -9.73 -19.00 7.45
C ARG A 106 -10.39 -20.26 6.90
N THR A 107 -11.71 -20.27 6.85
CA THR A 107 -12.47 -21.44 6.40
C THR A 107 -13.09 -21.21 5.02
N PRO A 108 -13.50 -22.27 4.29
CA PRO A 108 -14.21 -22.12 3.03
C PRO A 108 -15.52 -21.32 3.12
N ASP A 109 -16.10 -21.23 4.32
CA ASP A 109 -17.38 -20.54 4.52
C ASP A 109 -17.19 -19.05 4.82
N ASP A 110 -16.09 -18.67 5.47
CA ASP A 110 -15.85 -17.31 5.96
C ASP A 110 -14.71 -16.54 5.26
N TRP A 111 -13.93 -17.18 4.37
CA TRP A 111 -12.82 -16.50 3.66
C TRP A 111 -13.26 -15.27 2.86
N THR A 112 -14.55 -15.14 2.54
CA THR A 112 -15.13 -14.00 1.83
C THR A 112 -15.49 -12.84 2.77
N SER A 113 -15.30 -13.03 4.06
CA SER A 113 -15.74 -12.10 5.10
C SER A 113 -14.56 -11.59 5.90
N HIS A 114 -14.76 -10.43 6.48
CA HIS A 114 -13.85 -9.79 7.44
C HIS A 114 -14.68 -9.02 8.47
N GLY A 115 -14.06 -8.59 9.54
CA GLY A 115 -14.72 -7.89 10.63
C GLY A 115 -14.33 -8.47 11.97
N LYS A 116 -14.83 -7.86 13.05
CA LYS A 116 -14.42 -8.19 14.42
C LYS A 116 -14.70 -9.64 14.84
N GLU A 117 -15.76 -10.21 14.28
CA GLU A 117 -16.25 -11.56 14.65
C GLU A 117 -15.68 -12.65 13.73
N ILE A 118 -14.87 -12.29 12.76
CA ILE A 118 -14.30 -13.24 11.80
C ILE A 118 -12.87 -13.58 12.22
N GLU A 119 -12.65 -14.80 12.68
CA GLU A 119 -11.32 -15.29 13.05
C GLU A 119 -10.37 -15.26 11.85
N GLY A 120 -9.24 -14.56 12.01
CA GLY A 120 -8.24 -14.36 10.96
C GLY A 120 -8.29 -13.00 10.31
N ALA A 121 -9.41 -12.26 10.41
CA ALA A 121 -9.53 -10.92 9.86
C ALA A 121 -8.59 -9.91 10.52
N GLU A 122 -8.14 -10.17 11.73
CA GLU A 122 -7.14 -9.38 12.45
C GLU A 122 -5.69 -9.62 11.98
N HIS A 123 -5.44 -10.67 11.21
CA HIS A 123 -4.11 -11.00 10.75
C HIS A 123 -3.78 -10.31 9.42
N ILE A 124 -2.86 -9.38 9.51
CA ILE A 124 -2.34 -8.63 8.36
C ILE A 124 -0.84 -8.86 8.21
N TRP A 125 -0.29 -8.42 7.10
CA TRP A 125 1.15 -8.33 6.89
C TRP A 125 1.54 -6.91 6.51
N ILE A 126 2.78 -6.55 6.79
CA ILE A 126 3.38 -5.26 6.39
C ILE A 126 4.68 -5.56 5.66
N PHE A 127 4.85 -4.96 4.50
CA PHE A 127 6.07 -5.02 3.71
C PHE A 127 6.66 -3.62 3.58
N ALA A 128 7.97 -3.51 3.63
CA ALA A 128 8.65 -2.24 3.39
C ALA A 128 9.96 -2.45 2.62
N VAL A 129 10.27 -1.55 1.70
CA VAL A 129 11.49 -1.57 0.89
C VAL A 129 11.92 -0.16 0.52
N GLY A 130 13.22 0.07 0.34
CA GLY A 130 13.76 1.32 -0.19
C GLY A 130 14.52 2.16 0.84
N ALA A 131 14.52 3.47 0.63
CA ALA A 131 15.33 4.40 1.42
C ALA A 131 14.93 4.39 2.90
N GLY A 132 15.89 4.26 3.79
CA GLY A 132 15.67 4.23 5.24
C GLY A 132 15.09 2.93 5.79
N VAL A 133 14.76 1.96 4.92
CA VAL A 133 14.23 0.66 5.32
C VAL A 133 15.35 -0.35 5.53
N ALA A 134 15.31 -1.06 6.66
CA ALA A 134 16.31 -2.09 7.01
C ALA A 134 16.03 -3.38 6.24
N SER A 135 17.04 -3.94 5.57
CA SER A 135 16.95 -5.23 4.88
C SER A 135 17.07 -6.37 5.90
N ARG A 136 15.94 -6.91 6.35
CA ARG A 136 15.87 -7.96 7.38
C ARG A 136 15.18 -9.24 6.91
N GLY A 137 14.67 -9.28 5.68
CA GLY A 137 13.83 -10.40 5.22
C GLY A 137 12.52 -10.49 6.00
N VAL A 138 12.01 -11.69 6.17
CA VAL A 138 10.76 -11.94 6.91
C VAL A 138 11.03 -11.88 8.40
N VAL A 139 10.29 -11.02 9.12
CA VAL A 139 10.36 -10.87 10.58
C VAL A 139 9.05 -11.35 11.19
N THR A 140 9.10 -12.43 11.95
CA THR A 140 7.94 -13.03 12.64
C THR A 140 7.99 -12.89 14.15
N THR A 141 9.13 -12.43 14.68
CA THR A 141 9.39 -12.37 16.14
C THR A 141 9.00 -11.06 16.80
N THR A 142 8.71 -10.03 16.01
CA THR A 142 8.35 -8.70 16.52
C THR A 142 6.90 -8.40 16.12
N PRO A 143 5.96 -8.47 17.06
CA PRO A 143 4.58 -8.10 16.78
C PRO A 143 4.52 -6.65 16.28
N THR A 144 3.79 -6.47 15.18
CA THR A 144 3.57 -5.15 14.56
C THR A 144 2.10 -4.99 14.26
N THR A 145 1.55 -3.82 14.56
CA THR A 145 0.15 -3.51 14.32
C THR A 145 0.01 -2.49 13.20
N GLN A 146 -1.13 -2.48 12.54
CA GLN A 146 -1.45 -1.50 11.47
C GLN A 146 -1.33 -0.05 11.98
N SER A 147 -1.70 0.21 13.22
CA SER A 147 -1.58 1.55 13.85
C SER A 147 -0.15 2.09 13.88
N GLN A 148 0.86 1.24 13.73
CA GLN A 148 2.27 1.65 13.67
C GLN A 148 2.71 2.11 12.26
N VAL A 149 1.91 1.87 11.22
CA VAL A 149 2.26 2.23 9.84
C VAL A 149 2.40 3.74 9.68
N GLY A 150 1.42 4.50 10.14
CA GLY A 150 1.44 5.98 10.06
C GLY A 150 2.66 6.60 10.75
N PRO A 151 2.90 6.32 12.04
CA PRO A 151 4.11 6.79 12.73
C PRO A 151 5.42 6.37 12.06
N THR A 152 5.47 5.16 11.47
CA THR A 152 6.65 4.67 10.76
C THR A 152 6.89 5.46 9.46
N ILE A 153 5.84 5.79 8.73
CA ILE A 153 5.92 6.65 7.54
C ILE A 153 6.41 8.06 7.91
N LEU A 154 5.90 8.65 8.99
CA LEU A 154 6.38 9.95 9.47
C LEU A 154 7.87 9.90 9.80
N ALA A 155 8.32 8.85 10.48
CA ALA A 155 9.74 8.68 10.79
C ALA A 155 10.60 8.55 9.51
N LEU A 156 10.14 7.83 8.49
CA LEU A 156 10.80 7.73 7.18
C LEU A 156 10.86 9.09 6.48
N LEU A 157 9.87 9.95 6.65
CA LEU A 157 9.83 11.31 6.12
C LEU A 157 10.68 12.30 6.92
N GLY A 158 11.26 11.89 8.06
CA GLY A 158 12.00 12.75 8.97
C GLY A 158 11.12 13.72 9.76
N LEU A 159 9.84 13.37 9.92
CA LEU A 159 8.86 14.10 10.72
C LEU A 159 8.73 13.48 12.12
N ASP A 160 8.22 14.24 13.08
CA ASP A 160 7.96 13.71 14.42
C ASP A 160 6.70 12.83 14.40
N PRO A 161 6.79 11.55 14.71
CA PRO A 161 5.61 10.68 14.77
C PRO A 161 4.53 11.14 15.77
N ARG A 162 4.91 11.94 16.79
CA ARG A 162 3.97 12.52 17.77
C ARG A 162 3.02 13.55 17.17
N ASP A 163 3.37 14.11 16.00
CA ASP A 163 2.50 15.06 15.28
C ASP A 163 1.25 14.38 14.68
N LEU A 164 1.22 13.02 14.63
CA LEU A 164 0.10 12.29 14.07
C LEU A 164 -1.12 12.33 15.00
N ALA A 165 -0.93 11.98 16.28
CA ALA A 165 -1.92 12.03 17.33
C ALA A 165 -1.23 11.93 18.70
N VAL A 166 -1.91 12.41 19.76
CA VAL A 166 -1.37 12.39 21.13
C VAL A 166 -1.09 10.96 21.64
N ASP A 167 -1.92 10.01 21.21
CA ASP A 167 -1.86 8.59 21.55
C ASP A 167 -1.41 7.71 20.39
N ALA A 168 -0.66 8.28 19.43
CA ALA A 168 -0.15 7.52 18.29
C ALA A 168 0.67 6.30 18.75
N ALA A 169 0.47 5.18 18.08
CA ALA A 169 1.24 3.98 18.30
C ALA A 169 2.75 4.23 18.08
N PRO A 170 3.63 3.50 18.76
CA PRO A 170 5.06 3.70 18.58
C PRO A 170 5.51 3.31 17.16
N VAL A 171 6.54 3.99 16.68
CA VAL A 171 7.19 3.65 15.41
C VAL A 171 7.65 2.19 15.41
N ALA A 172 7.40 1.47 14.35
CA ALA A 172 7.90 0.12 14.14
C ALA A 172 9.39 0.15 13.75
N ARG A 173 10.26 0.39 14.73
CA ARG A 173 11.70 0.66 14.53
C ARG A 173 12.46 -0.47 13.85
N HIS A 174 11.95 -1.70 13.88
CA HIS A 174 12.57 -2.83 13.21
C HIS A 174 12.50 -2.73 11.67
N PHE A 175 11.62 -1.90 11.12
CA PHE A 175 11.62 -1.56 9.69
C PHE A 175 12.69 -0.55 9.30
N LEU A 176 13.23 0.21 10.26
CA LEU A 176 14.10 1.34 9.98
C LEU A 176 15.57 0.94 10.06
N VAL A 177 16.38 1.54 9.19
CA VAL A 177 17.84 1.53 9.36
C VAL A 177 18.16 2.29 10.66
N ALA A 178 19.03 1.72 11.50
CA ALA A 178 19.49 2.42 12.69
C ALA A 178 20.14 3.76 12.27
N PRO A 179 19.89 4.86 12.99
CA PRO A 179 20.61 6.11 12.74
C PRO A 179 22.11 5.82 12.85
N ARG A 180 22.87 6.28 11.87
CA ARG A 180 24.35 6.21 11.97
C ARG A 180 24.72 6.94 13.25
N SER A 181 25.35 6.24 14.19
CA SER A 181 25.97 6.88 15.34
C SER A 181 26.95 7.91 14.78
N GLY A 182 26.63 9.21 14.94
CA GLY A 182 27.47 10.28 14.46
C GLY A 182 28.85 10.13 15.08
N SER A 183 29.85 10.07 14.23
CA SER A 183 31.22 10.45 14.64
C SER A 183 31.16 11.93 15.04
N GLN A 184 31.25 12.20 16.30
CA GLN A 184 31.59 13.53 16.82
C GLN A 184 32.96 13.97 16.31
#